data_25319a0f816909d9e223d8bea9541743
#
_entry.id   25319a0f816909d9e223d8bea9541743
#
_cell.length_a   1.000
_cell.length_b   1.000
_cell.length_c   1.000
_cell.angle_alpha   90.00
_cell.angle_beta   90.00
_cell.angle_gamma   90.00
#
_symmetry.space_group_name_H-M   'P 1'
#
loop_
_entity.id
_entity.type
_entity.pdbx_description
1 polymer ?
#
loop_
_entity_poly.entity_id
_entity_poly.type
_entity_poly.pdbx_seq_one_letter_code
_entity_poly.pdbx_strand_id
1 'polypeptide(L)'
;MTYKHGVYCSEVPTSIIPAVNTAAGLPVVFGTAPVHLAKNPAPANRPVLCYSYAEAVEKLGYSGDWDKYSLCEVMYSQFALYNRAPVVFVNVLDPATHKTSKTDETLTLTNHVGKVSAAVLLSTLKIKIASAGEPLTKGVDYEAAYNKDEELVITALDNGALASVSTAYIDYDEVNATAVQNNDIIGGIDVSTGAATGLETLNQVFPLFGMVPGIVLAPGWSHFPEVAAVMKAKAGNINEHFKAIVLTDVPTDKVKSYSAVSEWKNKNSYNGVDQLVCWPMAKLGDSVYYMSTHALGAIAQTDTANDDIPFESPSNKSIQVNGICLKDGIEVILGPNEANYLNGQGIVTALNFIGGWKLWGNRTGCYPSNTDAKDAFISIRRMFNWHAQTFILTYWAKVDKPINKRLIQTVIDSENIRLNGLVARGALLGARVEFRDDENPMTNLLDGIICFHTYFTPPTPAREIENRIEYDPAYFATLFG
;
A
#
# COMPACT_ATOMS: atom_id res chain seq x y z
N MET A 1 44.69 20.79 42.07
CA MET A 1 43.81 21.66 41.25
C MET A 1 44.69 22.74 40.64
N THR A 2 44.68 22.89 39.32
CA THR A 2 45.42 23.96 38.65
C THR A 2 44.66 25.27 38.87
N TYR A 3 45.32 26.30 39.38
CA TYR A 3 44.73 27.65 39.53
C TYR A 3 44.41 28.19 38.12
N LYS A 4 43.11 28.54 37.89
CA LYS A 4 42.65 29.11 36.62
C LYS A 4 42.26 30.59 36.86
N HIS A 5 42.87 31.49 36.06
CA HIS A 5 42.55 32.91 36.07
C HIS A 5 42.34 33.37 34.62
N GLY A 6 41.06 33.63 34.25
CA GLY A 6 40.69 34.02 32.88
C GLY A 6 39.27 33.54 32.51
N VAL A 7 38.83 33.86 31.28
CA VAL A 7 37.56 33.38 30.69
C VAL A 7 37.84 32.09 29.94
N TYR A 8 37.03 31.07 30.17
CA TYR A 8 37.17 29.75 29.57
C TYR A 8 35.89 29.40 28.87
N CYS A 9 35.99 28.83 27.63
CA CYS A 9 34.88 28.23 26.88
C CYS A 9 35.05 26.72 26.89
N SER A 10 33.94 26.02 27.05
CA SER A 10 33.86 24.58 26.83
C SER A 10 32.62 24.27 26.01
N GLU A 11 32.75 23.37 25.09
CA GLU A 11 31.59 22.84 24.35
C GLU A 11 30.92 21.75 25.17
N VAL A 12 29.58 21.79 25.19
CA VAL A 12 28.73 20.74 25.75
C VAL A 12 27.91 20.11 24.64
N PRO A 13 27.62 18.81 24.69
CA PRO A 13 26.78 18.17 23.69
C PRO A 13 25.42 18.86 23.59
N THR A 14 24.95 19.06 22.37
CA THR A 14 23.63 19.62 22.07
C THR A 14 22.54 18.74 22.68
N SER A 15 21.62 19.31 23.45
CA SER A 15 20.51 18.61 24.10
C SER A 15 19.30 18.39 23.15
N ILE A 16 19.52 18.48 21.86
CA ILE A 16 18.49 18.27 20.82
C ILE A 16 18.20 16.77 20.69
N ILE A 17 16.91 16.42 20.58
CA ILE A 17 16.47 15.08 20.28
C ILE A 17 16.46 14.93 18.75
N PRO A 18 17.28 14.02 18.19
CA PRO A 18 17.19 13.75 16.75
C PRO A 18 15.81 13.17 16.42
N ALA A 19 15.17 13.71 15.38
CA ALA A 19 13.90 13.19 14.90
C ALA A 19 14.08 11.76 14.35
N VAL A 20 13.12 10.91 14.62
CA VAL A 20 13.02 9.60 13.99
C VAL A 20 12.37 9.80 12.62
N ASN A 21 13.14 9.63 11.56
CA ASN A 21 12.60 9.68 10.20
C ASN A 21 11.72 8.45 9.94
N THR A 22 10.49 8.70 9.51
CA THR A 22 9.55 7.66 9.08
C THR A 22 9.37 7.74 7.57
N ALA A 23 9.37 6.59 6.90
CA ALA A 23 8.92 6.54 5.51
C ALA A 23 7.40 6.79 5.48
N ALA A 24 6.97 7.89 4.86
CA ALA A 24 5.55 8.25 4.77
C ALA A 24 4.73 7.26 3.93
N GLY A 25 5.39 6.39 3.19
CA GLY A 25 4.81 5.60 2.13
C GLY A 25 4.87 4.09 2.30
N LEU A 26 5.15 3.53 3.52
CA LEU A 26 5.14 2.06 3.66
C LEU A 26 3.78 1.49 3.26
N PRO A 27 3.67 0.74 2.13
CA PRO A 27 2.43 0.15 1.71
C PRO A 27 2.17 -1.16 2.45
N VAL A 28 0.90 -1.36 2.85
CA VAL A 28 0.39 -2.63 3.35
C VAL A 28 -0.73 -3.08 2.42
N VAL A 29 -0.55 -4.23 1.80
CA VAL A 29 -1.41 -4.75 0.73
C VAL A 29 -2.13 -5.99 1.20
N PHE A 30 -3.45 -5.98 1.10
CA PHE A 30 -4.32 -7.10 1.45
C PHE A 30 -4.86 -7.76 0.18
N GLY A 31 -4.91 -9.08 0.17
CA GLY A 31 -5.41 -9.82 -0.99
C GLY A 31 -5.06 -11.30 -0.93
N THR A 32 -5.03 -11.92 -2.08
CA THR A 32 -4.80 -13.36 -2.26
C THR A 32 -3.48 -13.62 -2.97
N ALA A 33 -2.80 -14.71 -2.62
CA ALA A 33 -1.54 -15.13 -3.24
C ALA A 33 -1.51 -16.65 -3.50
N PRO A 34 -0.80 -17.13 -4.56
CA PRO A 34 -0.73 -18.54 -4.92
C PRO A 34 0.28 -19.30 -4.06
N VAL A 35 -0.06 -19.50 -2.77
CA VAL A 35 0.83 -20.11 -1.77
C VAL A 35 1.30 -21.54 -2.15
N HIS A 36 0.58 -22.24 -3.01
CA HIS A 36 0.99 -23.55 -3.55
C HIS A 36 2.23 -23.46 -4.45
N LEU A 37 2.50 -22.28 -5.02
CA LEU A 37 3.69 -22.01 -5.85
C LEU A 37 4.87 -21.45 -5.02
N ALA A 38 4.64 -21.12 -3.75
CA ALA A 38 5.68 -20.59 -2.87
C ALA A 38 6.67 -21.68 -2.44
N LYS A 39 7.97 -21.34 -2.47
CA LYS A 39 9.00 -22.27 -1.98
C LYS A 39 8.97 -22.42 -0.46
N ASN A 40 8.78 -21.31 0.25
CA ASN A 40 8.70 -21.22 1.69
C ASN A 40 7.43 -20.43 2.08
N PRO A 41 6.23 -21.04 1.98
CA PRO A 41 4.98 -20.33 2.12
C PRO A 41 4.85 -19.67 3.49
N ALA A 42 4.60 -18.36 3.50
CA ALA A 42 4.28 -17.64 4.72
C ALA A 42 2.87 -18.00 5.21
N PRO A 43 2.64 -17.98 6.54
CA PRO A 43 1.32 -18.21 7.08
C PRO A 43 0.29 -17.22 6.55
N ALA A 44 -0.93 -17.67 6.27
CA ALA A 44 -2.05 -16.81 5.92
C ALA A 44 -2.38 -15.85 7.10
N ASN A 45 -2.96 -14.69 6.76
CA ASN A 45 -3.34 -13.67 7.72
C ASN A 45 -2.18 -13.17 8.61
N ARG A 46 -0.97 -13.19 8.09
CA ARG A 46 0.20 -12.63 8.77
C ARG A 46 0.91 -11.63 7.87
N PRO A 47 1.24 -10.42 8.34
CA PRO A 47 2.03 -9.46 7.60
C PRO A 47 3.41 -10.03 7.21
N VAL A 48 3.76 -9.89 5.94
CA VAL A 48 5.03 -10.34 5.34
C VAL A 48 5.73 -9.14 4.73
N LEU A 49 6.84 -8.73 5.33
CA LEU A 49 7.68 -7.65 4.79
C LEU A 49 8.59 -8.22 3.71
N CYS A 50 8.58 -7.57 2.53
CA CYS A 50 9.39 -7.96 1.37
C CYS A 50 10.17 -6.76 0.84
N TYR A 51 11.46 -6.96 0.59
CA TYR A 51 12.38 -5.97 0.03
C TYR A 51 12.68 -6.20 -1.46
N SER A 52 12.22 -7.32 -2.02
CA SER A 52 12.43 -7.65 -3.42
C SER A 52 11.34 -8.54 -3.99
N TYR A 53 11.24 -8.54 -5.32
CA TYR A 53 10.37 -9.45 -6.05
C TYR A 53 10.64 -10.92 -5.72
N ALA A 54 11.93 -11.30 -5.71
CA ALA A 54 12.34 -12.68 -5.43
C ALA A 54 11.91 -13.13 -4.01
N GLU A 55 12.05 -12.27 -3.02
CA GLU A 55 11.62 -12.55 -1.64
C GLU A 55 10.09 -12.71 -1.55
N ALA A 56 9.33 -11.86 -2.24
CA ALA A 56 7.87 -11.96 -2.28
C ALA A 56 7.41 -13.27 -2.95
N VAL A 57 8.02 -13.63 -4.09
CA VAL A 57 7.74 -14.89 -4.78
C VAL A 57 8.10 -16.11 -3.93
N GLU A 58 9.22 -16.08 -3.22
CA GLU A 58 9.63 -17.18 -2.34
C GLU A 58 8.61 -17.44 -1.23
N LYS A 59 8.06 -16.37 -0.62
CA LYS A 59 7.17 -16.44 0.53
C LYS A 59 5.68 -16.58 0.18
N LEU A 60 5.25 -16.04 -0.94
CA LEU A 60 3.84 -15.92 -1.29
C LEU A 60 3.48 -16.66 -2.58
N GLY A 61 4.49 -17.04 -3.39
CA GLY A 61 4.27 -17.52 -4.75
C GLY A 61 3.97 -16.37 -5.71
N TYR A 62 3.91 -16.66 -7.00
CA TYR A 62 3.51 -15.71 -8.03
C TYR A 62 2.78 -16.41 -9.16
N SER A 63 1.72 -15.80 -9.63
CA SER A 63 0.95 -16.20 -10.80
C SER A 63 0.59 -14.97 -11.65
N GLY A 64 0.44 -15.17 -12.94
CA GLY A 64 -0.08 -14.16 -13.87
C GLY A 64 -1.61 -13.96 -13.77
N ASP A 65 -2.32 -14.85 -13.08
CA ASP A 65 -3.78 -14.75 -12.86
C ASP A 65 -4.09 -13.83 -11.66
N TRP A 66 -4.03 -12.51 -11.90
CA TRP A 66 -4.25 -11.51 -10.87
C TRP A 66 -5.71 -11.40 -10.42
N ASP A 67 -6.64 -11.93 -11.19
CA ASP A 67 -8.05 -12.01 -10.78
C ASP A 67 -8.25 -12.99 -9.62
N LYS A 68 -7.46 -14.07 -9.61
CA LYS A 68 -7.43 -15.04 -8.51
C LYS A 68 -6.44 -14.63 -7.40
N TYR A 69 -5.30 -14.03 -7.78
CA TYR A 69 -4.18 -13.78 -6.89
C TYR A 69 -3.79 -12.29 -6.91
N SER A 70 -4.62 -11.46 -6.30
CA SER A 70 -4.54 -10.00 -6.41
C SER A 70 -3.25 -9.38 -5.84
N LEU A 71 -2.53 -10.06 -4.92
CA LEU A 71 -1.24 -9.59 -4.42
C LEU A 71 -0.16 -9.62 -5.50
N CYS A 72 -0.26 -10.53 -6.48
CA CYS A 72 0.72 -10.67 -7.56
C CYS A 72 0.78 -9.43 -8.46
N GLU A 73 -0.34 -8.73 -8.67
CA GLU A 73 -0.39 -7.46 -9.37
C GLU A 73 0.54 -6.42 -8.70
N VAL A 74 0.42 -6.28 -7.38
CA VAL A 74 1.24 -5.31 -6.61
C VAL A 74 2.69 -5.75 -6.52
N MET A 75 2.96 -7.06 -6.37
CA MET A 75 4.33 -7.58 -6.41
C MET A 75 5.03 -7.18 -7.72
N TYR A 76 4.36 -7.42 -8.86
CA TYR A 76 4.92 -7.07 -10.15
C TYR A 76 5.08 -5.57 -10.32
N SER A 77 4.03 -4.79 -10.03
CA SER A 77 4.07 -3.35 -10.24
C SER A 77 5.12 -2.67 -9.36
N GLN A 78 5.16 -2.94 -8.05
CA GLN A 78 6.07 -2.24 -7.15
C GLN A 78 7.52 -2.65 -7.36
N PHE A 79 7.82 -3.95 -7.50
CA PHE A 79 9.20 -4.41 -7.62
C PHE A 79 9.72 -4.37 -9.06
N ALA A 80 8.92 -4.78 -10.07
CA ALA A 80 9.40 -4.86 -11.45
C ALA A 80 9.19 -3.56 -12.24
N LEU A 81 8.03 -2.88 -12.11
CA LEU A 81 7.77 -1.66 -12.87
C LEU A 81 8.33 -0.41 -12.19
N TYR A 82 8.06 -0.23 -10.90
CA TYR A 82 8.43 0.99 -10.18
C TYR A 82 9.75 0.87 -9.41
N ASN A 83 10.28 -0.35 -9.23
CA ASN A 83 11.48 -0.65 -8.45
C ASN A 83 11.42 0.00 -7.05
N ARG A 84 10.33 -0.26 -6.31
CA ARG A 84 10.05 0.31 -5.00
C ARG A 84 9.90 -0.78 -3.95
N ALA A 85 10.58 -0.57 -2.83
CA ALA A 85 10.60 -1.42 -1.65
C ALA A 85 10.81 -0.55 -0.40
N PRO A 86 10.45 -1.02 0.80
CA PRO A 86 9.77 -2.28 1.10
C PRO A 86 8.26 -2.25 0.86
N VAL A 87 7.64 -3.42 0.79
CA VAL A 87 6.19 -3.61 0.74
C VAL A 87 5.79 -4.69 1.76
N VAL A 88 4.72 -4.45 2.50
CA VAL A 88 4.11 -5.46 3.40
C VAL A 88 2.92 -6.07 2.69
N PHE A 89 2.90 -7.39 2.59
CA PHE A 89 1.78 -8.16 2.03
C PHE A 89 1.07 -8.94 3.12
N VAL A 90 -0.25 -8.99 3.05
CA VAL A 90 -1.09 -9.85 3.89
C VAL A 90 -1.92 -10.73 2.97
N ASN A 91 -1.56 -12.00 2.89
CA ASN A 91 -2.34 -13.00 2.17
C ASN A 91 -3.46 -13.52 3.05
N VAL A 92 -4.72 -13.30 2.66
CA VAL A 92 -5.89 -13.81 3.39
C VAL A 92 -6.34 -15.19 2.91
N LEU A 93 -5.80 -15.66 1.77
CA LEU A 93 -6.08 -17.00 1.28
C LEU A 93 -5.40 -18.01 2.21
N ASP A 94 -6.19 -18.70 3.02
CA ASP A 94 -5.73 -19.73 3.95
C ASP A 94 -5.96 -21.12 3.34
N PRO A 95 -4.90 -21.89 3.02
CA PRO A 95 -5.03 -23.23 2.45
C PRO A 95 -5.71 -24.24 3.41
N ALA A 96 -5.83 -23.91 4.68
CA ALA A 96 -6.56 -24.79 5.62
C ALA A 96 -8.08 -24.73 5.42
N THR A 97 -8.59 -23.55 5.00
CA THR A 97 -10.03 -23.28 4.83
C THR A 97 -10.44 -23.12 3.38
N HIS A 98 -9.62 -22.41 2.56
CA HIS A 98 -9.91 -22.12 1.16
C HIS A 98 -9.33 -23.20 0.25
N LYS A 99 -9.87 -24.43 0.35
CA LYS A 99 -9.43 -25.60 -0.42
C LYS A 99 -10.61 -26.49 -0.84
N THR A 100 -10.34 -27.31 -1.84
CA THR A 100 -11.24 -28.38 -2.28
C THR A 100 -10.46 -29.68 -2.32
N SER A 101 -10.91 -30.70 -1.59
CA SER A 101 -10.25 -32.03 -1.62
C SER A 101 -10.67 -32.80 -2.85
N LYS A 102 -9.71 -33.37 -3.54
CA LYS A 102 -9.84 -34.25 -4.69
C LYS A 102 -9.35 -35.64 -4.32
N THR A 103 -10.08 -36.65 -4.69
CA THR A 103 -9.73 -38.06 -4.41
C THR A 103 -9.90 -38.90 -5.69
N ASP A 104 -8.97 -39.83 -5.87
CA ASP A 104 -8.97 -40.78 -7.00
C ASP A 104 -9.00 -40.12 -8.39
N GLU A 105 -8.45 -38.90 -8.50
CA GLU A 105 -8.24 -38.23 -9.80
C GLU A 105 -7.24 -39.04 -10.65
N THR A 106 -7.55 -39.26 -11.93
CA THR A 106 -6.67 -40.03 -12.81
C THR A 106 -5.48 -39.22 -13.30
N LEU A 107 -4.27 -39.70 -13.04
CA LEU A 107 -3.02 -39.17 -13.57
C LEU A 107 -2.51 -40.05 -14.72
N THR A 108 -2.51 -39.54 -15.94
CA THR A 108 -1.89 -40.23 -17.09
C THR A 108 -0.41 -39.87 -17.15
N LEU A 109 0.43 -40.90 -17.27
CA LEU A 109 1.87 -40.77 -17.41
C LEU A 109 2.28 -41.02 -18.85
N THR A 110 3.02 -40.10 -19.45
CA THR A 110 3.64 -40.24 -20.78
C THR A 110 5.15 -40.11 -20.62
N ASN A 111 5.90 -41.15 -21.02
CA ASN A 111 7.35 -41.17 -20.82
C ASN A 111 7.76 -40.87 -19.36
N HIS A 112 7.12 -41.53 -18.40
CA HIS A 112 7.34 -41.39 -16.96
C HIS A 112 6.95 -40.02 -16.38
N VAL A 113 6.26 -39.14 -17.14
CA VAL A 113 5.88 -37.79 -16.67
C VAL A 113 4.37 -37.63 -16.73
N GLY A 114 3.76 -37.23 -15.63
CA GLY A 114 2.38 -36.78 -15.53
C GLY A 114 2.30 -35.29 -15.20
N LYS A 115 1.23 -34.64 -15.65
CA LYS A 115 0.98 -33.21 -15.40
C LYS A 115 -0.39 -32.98 -14.79
N VAL A 116 -0.47 -32.06 -13.86
CA VAL A 116 -1.72 -31.62 -13.22
C VAL A 116 -1.78 -30.10 -13.26
N SER A 117 -2.82 -29.55 -13.87
CA SER A 117 -2.99 -28.08 -14.00
C SER A 117 -3.77 -27.46 -12.81
N ALA A 118 -4.03 -28.24 -11.75
CA ALA A 118 -4.70 -27.76 -10.54
C ALA A 118 -3.71 -27.12 -9.56
N ALA A 119 -4.21 -26.24 -8.70
CA ALA A 119 -3.43 -25.57 -7.64
C ALA A 119 -3.21 -26.51 -6.44
N VAL A 120 -2.44 -27.57 -6.63
CA VAL A 120 -2.23 -28.65 -5.67
C VAL A 120 -1.37 -28.19 -4.49
N LEU A 121 -1.82 -28.44 -3.28
CA LEU A 121 -0.98 -28.32 -2.08
C LEU A 121 -0.06 -29.53 -2.00
N LEU A 122 1.22 -29.35 -2.35
CA LEU A 122 2.22 -30.44 -2.42
C LEU A 122 2.32 -31.29 -1.15
N SER A 123 2.04 -30.70 0.01
CA SER A 123 2.03 -31.39 1.30
C SER A 123 0.90 -32.41 1.46
N THR A 124 -0.16 -32.30 0.66
CA THR A 124 -1.34 -33.18 0.72
C THR A 124 -1.36 -34.20 -0.41
N LEU A 125 -0.45 -34.06 -1.41
CA LEU A 125 -0.39 -34.94 -2.57
C LEU A 125 -0.06 -36.39 -2.17
N LYS A 126 -0.92 -37.29 -2.58
CA LYS A 126 -0.73 -38.75 -2.48
C LYS A 126 -0.91 -39.35 -3.86
N ILE A 127 0.04 -40.19 -4.30
CA ILE A 127 -0.01 -40.88 -5.55
C ILE A 127 -0.14 -42.36 -5.29
N LYS A 128 -1.06 -43.06 -6.00
CA LYS A 128 -1.39 -44.46 -5.82
C LYS A 128 -1.38 -45.15 -7.18
N ILE A 129 -0.97 -46.43 -7.24
CA ILE A 129 -1.04 -47.22 -8.49
C ILE A 129 -2.48 -47.69 -8.77
N ALA A 130 -3.26 -47.92 -7.74
CA ALA A 130 -4.68 -48.27 -7.81
C ALA A 130 -5.49 -47.37 -6.88
N SER A 131 -6.77 -47.14 -7.18
CA SER A 131 -7.67 -46.27 -6.40
C SER A 131 -7.70 -46.61 -4.91
N ALA A 132 -7.72 -47.90 -4.54
CA ALA A 132 -7.63 -48.33 -3.15
C ALA A 132 -6.21 -48.73 -2.70
N GLY A 133 -5.18 -48.32 -3.44
CA GLY A 133 -3.78 -48.64 -3.15
C GLY A 133 -3.17 -47.78 -2.07
N GLU A 134 -2.05 -48.28 -1.50
CA GLU A 134 -1.24 -47.49 -0.59
C GLU A 134 -0.54 -46.33 -1.33
N PRO A 135 -0.37 -45.21 -0.68
CA PRO A 135 0.36 -44.06 -1.27
C PRO A 135 1.83 -44.37 -1.52
N LEU A 136 2.32 -43.99 -2.67
CA LEU A 136 3.74 -44.05 -3.06
C LEU A 136 4.55 -43.00 -2.29
N THR A 137 5.89 -43.25 -2.22
CA THR A 137 6.80 -42.43 -1.45
C THR A 137 7.53 -41.43 -2.37
N LYS A 138 7.40 -40.13 -2.08
CA LYS A 138 8.15 -39.06 -2.75
C LYS A 138 9.66 -39.25 -2.50
N GLY A 139 10.49 -39.02 -3.50
CA GLY A 139 11.95 -39.22 -3.45
C GLY A 139 12.40 -40.69 -3.64
N VAL A 140 11.46 -41.63 -3.68
CA VAL A 140 11.72 -43.05 -3.95
C VAL A 140 10.99 -43.50 -5.22
N ASP A 141 9.69 -43.24 -5.28
CA ASP A 141 8.85 -43.67 -6.42
C ASP A 141 8.64 -42.56 -7.42
N TYR A 142 8.62 -41.30 -6.98
CA TYR A 142 8.38 -40.12 -7.81
C TYR A 142 9.01 -38.85 -7.22
N GLU A 143 9.17 -37.83 -8.08
CA GLU A 143 9.36 -36.43 -7.72
C GLU A 143 8.17 -35.60 -8.22
N ALA A 144 7.85 -34.51 -7.51
CA ALA A 144 6.78 -33.61 -7.87
C ALA A 144 7.19 -32.17 -7.61
N ALA A 145 7.06 -31.30 -8.66
CA ALA A 145 7.40 -29.88 -8.60
C ALA A 145 6.58 -29.09 -9.59
N TYR A 146 6.34 -27.82 -9.32
CA TYR A 146 5.72 -26.90 -10.27
C TYR A 146 6.72 -26.45 -11.33
N ASN A 147 6.28 -26.39 -12.59
CA ASN A 147 7.03 -25.84 -13.70
C ASN A 147 6.75 -24.31 -13.83
N LYS A 148 7.40 -23.68 -14.82
CA LYS A 148 7.21 -22.25 -15.14
C LYS A 148 5.81 -21.89 -15.63
N ASP A 149 5.05 -22.86 -16.11
CA ASP A 149 3.70 -22.71 -16.64
C ASP A 149 2.63 -22.99 -15.56
N GLU A 150 3.07 -23.00 -14.28
CA GLU A 150 2.25 -23.26 -13.09
C GLU A 150 1.57 -24.65 -13.06
N GLU A 151 2.06 -25.61 -13.89
CA GLU A 151 1.58 -26.99 -13.86
C GLU A 151 2.41 -27.81 -12.87
N LEU A 152 1.75 -28.63 -12.06
CA LEU A 152 2.43 -29.62 -11.24
C LEU A 152 2.92 -30.75 -12.13
N VAL A 153 4.23 -30.92 -12.23
CA VAL A 153 4.90 -32.00 -12.95
C VAL A 153 5.27 -33.09 -11.96
N ILE A 154 4.80 -34.30 -12.24
CA ILE A 154 5.10 -35.52 -11.46
C ILE A 154 5.96 -36.41 -12.36
N THR A 155 7.16 -36.71 -11.91
CA THR A 155 8.14 -37.55 -12.63
C THR A 155 8.35 -38.85 -11.88
N ALA A 156 8.04 -39.97 -12.51
CA ALA A 156 8.36 -41.30 -11.97
C ALA A 156 9.88 -41.51 -11.95
N LEU A 157 10.41 -42.06 -10.87
CA LEU A 157 11.82 -42.44 -10.78
C LEU A 157 12.05 -43.84 -11.33
N ASP A 158 13.16 -44.05 -12.04
CA ASP A 158 13.42 -45.28 -12.83
C ASP A 158 13.26 -46.59 -12.01
N ASN A 159 13.60 -46.58 -10.73
CA ASN A 159 13.47 -47.74 -9.84
C ASN A 159 12.22 -47.68 -8.94
N GLY A 160 11.38 -46.67 -9.13
CA GLY A 160 10.15 -46.48 -8.34
C GLY A 160 8.99 -47.25 -8.88
N ALA A 161 8.01 -47.56 -8.05
CA ALA A 161 6.82 -48.28 -8.44
C ALA A 161 5.97 -47.55 -9.49
N LEU A 162 6.02 -46.21 -9.53
CA LEU A 162 5.30 -45.38 -10.50
C LEU A 162 5.83 -45.55 -11.93
N ALA A 163 7.10 -45.90 -12.12
CA ALA A 163 7.69 -46.06 -13.45
C ALA A 163 7.09 -47.25 -14.25
N SER A 164 6.47 -48.19 -13.55
CA SER A 164 5.92 -49.39 -14.18
C SER A 164 4.48 -49.22 -14.76
N VAL A 165 3.84 -48.06 -14.55
CA VAL A 165 2.45 -47.82 -14.90
C VAL A 165 2.31 -46.60 -15.81
N SER A 166 1.31 -46.60 -16.70
CA SER A 166 0.94 -45.47 -17.54
C SER A 166 -0.22 -44.67 -16.97
N THR A 167 -0.86 -45.19 -15.92
CA THR A 167 -1.99 -44.52 -15.23
C THR A 167 -1.83 -44.69 -13.73
N ALA A 168 -1.98 -43.64 -12.99
CA ALA A 168 -1.99 -43.63 -11.54
C ALA A 168 -3.19 -42.84 -11.02
N TYR A 169 -3.43 -42.90 -9.71
CA TYR A 169 -4.49 -42.16 -9.04
C TYR A 169 -3.87 -41.20 -8.06
N ILE A 170 -4.42 -39.97 -7.96
CA ILE A 170 -3.92 -38.96 -7.07
C ILE A 170 -5.01 -38.41 -6.13
N ASP A 171 -4.65 -38.25 -4.88
CA ASP A 171 -5.45 -37.51 -3.90
C ASP A 171 -4.69 -36.26 -3.53
N TYR A 172 -5.37 -35.13 -3.42
CA TYR A 172 -4.77 -33.86 -3.04
C TYR A 172 -5.82 -32.84 -2.59
N ASP A 173 -5.37 -31.83 -1.86
CA ASP A 173 -6.14 -30.61 -1.66
C ASP A 173 -5.72 -29.58 -2.70
N GLU A 174 -6.71 -29.00 -3.39
CA GLU A 174 -6.56 -27.92 -4.37
C GLU A 174 -6.86 -26.60 -3.66
N VAL A 175 -5.98 -25.60 -3.79
CA VAL A 175 -6.22 -24.24 -3.33
C VAL A 175 -7.37 -23.62 -4.12
N ASN A 176 -8.38 -23.12 -3.41
CA ASN A 176 -9.55 -22.49 -4.01
C ASN A 176 -9.57 -20.98 -3.72
N ALA A 177 -8.89 -20.19 -4.56
CA ALA A 177 -8.85 -18.75 -4.43
C ALA A 177 -10.23 -18.08 -4.56
N THR A 178 -11.17 -18.69 -5.31
CA THR A 178 -12.52 -18.16 -5.50
C THR A 178 -13.42 -18.36 -4.26
N ALA A 179 -13.00 -19.15 -3.29
CA ALA A 179 -13.69 -19.29 -2.02
C ALA A 179 -13.46 -18.10 -1.07
N VAL A 180 -12.41 -17.30 -1.32
CA VAL A 180 -12.15 -16.07 -0.53
C VAL A 180 -13.26 -15.05 -0.80
N GLN A 181 -13.79 -14.47 0.27
CA GLN A 181 -14.90 -13.51 0.24
C GLN A 181 -14.48 -12.17 0.86
N ASN A 182 -15.32 -11.14 0.72
CA ASN A 182 -15.09 -9.84 1.34
C ASN A 182 -14.84 -9.93 2.85
N ASN A 183 -15.50 -10.86 3.52
CA ASN A 183 -15.32 -11.08 4.96
C ASN A 183 -13.91 -11.57 5.33
N ASP A 184 -13.21 -12.28 4.44
CA ASP A 184 -11.84 -12.73 4.68
C ASP A 184 -10.85 -11.56 4.57
N ILE A 185 -11.11 -10.60 3.67
CA ILE A 185 -10.35 -9.34 3.60
C ILE A 185 -10.64 -8.45 4.81
N ILE A 186 -11.93 -8.29 5.17
CA ILE A 186 -12.34 -7.52 6.35
C ILE A 186 -11.71 -8.12 7.61
N GLY A 187 -11.79 -9.44 7.73
CA GLY A 187 -11.23 -10.17 8.84
C GLY A 187 -11.95 -9.92 10.16
N GLY A 188 -11.26 -10.25 11.24
CA GLY A 188 -11.74 -10.12 12.59
C GLY A 188 -10.72 -10.60 13.60
N ILE A 189 -11.13 -10.65 14.88
CA ILE A 189 -10.33 -11.22 15.96
C ILE A 189 -11.07 -12.47 16.44
N ASP A 190 -10.41 -13.61 16.36
CA ASP A 190 -10.92 -14.84 16.95
C ASP A 190 -10.94 -14.71 18.48
N VAL A 191 -12.15 -14.80 19.06
CA VAL A 191 -12.35 -14.57 20.51
C VAL A 191 -11.68 -15.62 21.37
N SER A 192 -11.47 -16.82 20.83
CA SER A 192 -10.90 -17.95 21.58
C SER A 192 -9.37 -17.94 21.58
N THR A 193 -8.77 -17.54 20.49
CA THR A 193 -7.31 -17.56 20.29
C THR A 193 -6.66 -16.17 20.33
N GLY A 194 -7.44 -15.10 20.17
CA GLY A 194 -6.95 -13.75 19.99
C GLY A 194 -6.30 -13.50 18.62
N ALA A 195 -6.37 -14.47 17.70
CA ALA A 195 -5.79 -14.35 16.38
C ALA A 195 -6.53 -13.31 15.53
N ALA A 196 -5.79 -12.37 14.94
CA ALA A 196 -6.32 -11.38 14.00
C ALA A 196 -6.24 -11.93 12.58
N THR A 197 -7.26 -11.64 11.77
CA THR A 197 -7.33 -11.98 10.34
C THR A 197 -7.66 -10.76 9.50
N GLY A 198 -7.38 -10.81 8.21
CA GLY A 198 -7.70 -9.72 7.27
C GLY A 198 -7.14 -8.37 7.72
N LEU A 199 -7.93 -7.32 7.56
CA LEU A 199 -7.56 -5.94 7.88
C LEU A 199 -7.20 -5.69 9.37
N GLU A 200 -7.63 -6.57 10.30
CA GLU A 200 -7.22 -6.47 11.71
C GLU A 200 -5.70 -6.66 11.89
N THR A 201 -5.05 -7.39 11.00
CA THR A 201 -3.60 -7.63 11.04
C THR A 201 -2.77 -6.37 10.76
N LEU A 202 -3.39 -5.29 10.28
CA LEU A 202 -2.73 -3.99 10.09
C LEU A 202 -2.05 -3.51 11.38
N ASN A 203 -2.68 -3.76 12.54
CA ASN A 203 -2.13 -3.43 13.85
C ASN A 203 -0.89 -4.23 14.24
N GLN A 204 -0.58 -5.32 13.52
CA GLN A 204 0.62 -6.14 13.76
C GLN A 204 1.86 -5.61 13.03
N VAL A 205 1.71 -4.75 12.01
CA VAL A 205 2.82 -4.30 11.16
C VAL A 205 3.88 -3.57 11.97
N PHE A 206 3.49 -2.57 12.76
CA PHE A 206 4.45 -1.81 13.56
C PHE A 206 5.12 -2.66 14.66
N PRO A 207 4.41 -3.46 15.46
CA PRO A 207 5.03 -4.35 16.44
C PRO A 207 6.00 -5.37 15.84
N LEU A 208 5.72 -5.89 14.62
CA LEU A 208 6.57 -6.89 13.97
C LEU A 208 7.81 -6.30 13.30
N PHE A 209 7.69 -5.13 12.69
CA PHE A 209 8.73 -4.60 11.80
C PHE A 209 9.32 -3.26 12.27
N GLY A 210 8.73 -2.60 13.26
CA GLY A 210 9.13 -1.26 13.71
C GLY A 210 8.89 -0.16 12.66
N MET A 211 8.05 -0.45 11.65
CA MET A 211 7.76 0.45 10.54
C MET A 211 6.28 0.84 10.56
N VAL A 212 6.00 2.13 10.43
CA VAL A 212 4.63 2.64 10.46
C VAL A 212 3.97 2.48 9.08
N PRO A 213 2.78 1.83 8.99
CA PRO A 213 2.00 1.82 7.76
C PRO A 213 1.63 3.24 7.31
N GLY A 214 1.91 3.58 6.06
CA GLY A 214 1.58 4.89 5.49
C GLY A 214 0.47 4.82 4.44
N ILE A 215 0.35 3.67 3.77
CA ILE A 215 -0.61 3.44 2.69
C ILE A 215 -1.21 2.05 2.85
N VAL A 216 -2.53 1.94 2.71
CA VAL A 216 -3.26 0.66 2.73
C VAL A 216 -4.02 0.49 1.42
N LEU A 217 -3.88 -0.67 0.80
CA LEU A 217 -4.62 -0.99 -0.42
C LEU A 217 -5.01 -2.47 -0.48
N ALA A 218 -6.07 -2.76 -1.24
CA ALA A 218 -6.57 -4.11 -1.50
C ALA A 218 -7.11 -4.17 -2.94
N PRO A 219 -6.22 -4.28 -3.96
CA PRO A 219 -6.63 -4.38 -5.35
C PRO A 219 -7.54 -5.59 -5.56
N GLY A 220 -8.60 -5.43 -6.36
CA GLY A 220 -9.61 -6.46 -6.54
C GLY A 220 -10.68 -6.53 -5.43
N TRP A 221 -10.47 -5.85 -4.30
CA TRP A 221 -11.37 -5.89 -3.15
C TRP A 221 -11.85 -4.50 -2.72
N SER A 222 -11.03 -3.46 -2.89
CA SER A 222 -11.33 -2.10 -2.43
C SER A 222 -12.52 -1.43 -3.12
N HIS A 223 -13.04 -2.01 -4.22
CA HIS A 223 -14.23 -1.55 -4.91
C HIS A 223 -15.55 -2.06 -4.28
N PHE A 224 -15.47 -2.97 -3.29
CA PHE A 224 -16.62 -3.35 -2.48
C PHE A 224 -16.79 -2.37 -1.32
N PRO A 225 -17.97 -1.70 -1.16
CA PRO A 225 -18.15 -0.63 -0.18
C PRO A 225 -17.89 -1.05 1.26
N GLU A 226 -18.25 -2.27 1.63
CA GLU A 226 -18.00 -2.81 2.97
C GLU A 226 -16.50 -2.98 3.25
N VAL A 227 -15.71 -3.45 2.28
CA VAL A 227 -14.26 -3.57 2.42
C VAL A 227 -13.62 -2.18 2.53
N ALA A 228 -13.98 -1.25 1.64
CA ALA A 228 -13.48 0.11 1.67
C ALA A 228 -13.81 0.86 2.97
N ALA A 229 -14.99 0.62 3.54
CA ALA A 229 -15.39 1.22 4.81
C ALA A 229 -14.51 0.73 5.96
N VAL A 230 -14.23 -0.58 6.03
CA VAL A 230 -13.35 -1.16 7.06
C VAL A 230 -11.90 -0.73 6.83
N MET A 231 -11.41 -0.70 5.58
CA MET A 231 -10.07 -0.17 5.26
C MET A 231 -9.90 1.25 5.81
N LYS A 232 -10.87 2.16 5.58
CA LYS A 232 -10.84 3.53 6.12
C LYS A 232 -10.80 3.54 7.65
N ALA A 233 -11.65 2.74 8.29
CA ALA A 233 -11.73 2.69 9.74
C ALA A 233 -10.42 2.22 10.37
N LYS A 234 -9.83 1.13 9.83
CA LYS A 234 -8.57 0.58 10.34
C LYS A 234 -7.37 1.46 10.04
N ALA A 235 -7.26 2.01 8.83
CA ALA A 235 -6.19 2.93 8.47
C ALA A 235 -6.26 4.27 9.22
N GLY A 236 -7.45 4.70 9.63
CA GLY A 236 -7.64 5.90 10.44
C GLY A 236 -7.24 5.78 11.91
N ASN A 237 -7.01 4.55 12.41
CA ASN A 237 -6.65 4.30 13.81
C ASN A 237 -5.79 3.03 13.96
N ILE A 238 -4.53 3.10 13.56
CA ILE A 238 -3.57 2.00 13.66
C ILE A 238 -2.89 2.06 15.03
N ASN A 239 -3.04 1.00 15.84
CA ASN A 239 -2.49 0.91 17.20
C ASN A 239 -2.85 2.14 18.08
N GLU A 240 -4.00 2.77 17.85
CA GLU A 240 -4.47 4.00 18.54
C GLU A 240 -3.58 5.24 18.34
N HIS A 241 -2.52 5.15 17.54
CA HIS A 241 -1.51 6.20 17.40
C HIS A 241 -1.30 6.67 15.96
N PHE A 242 -1.37 5.78 14.97
CA PHE A 242 -0.96 6.09 13.61
C PHE A 242 -2.15 6.15 12.66
N LYS A 243 -1.95 6.85 11.53
CA LYS A 243 -2.92 6.95 10.43
C LYS A 243 -2.25 6.70 9.10
N ALA A 244 -2.92 5.97 8.22
CA ALA A 244 -2.52 5.76 6.85
C ALA A 244 -3.58 6.27 5.89
N ILE A 245 -3.19 6.57 4.65
CA ILE A 245 -4.16 6.77 3.57
C ILE A 245 -4.59 5.43 3.00
N VAL A 246 -5.81 5.37 2.46
CA VAL A 246 -6.31 4.20 1.74
C VAL A 246 -6.44 4.49 0.26
N LEU A 247 -5.98 3.57 -0.59
CA LEU A 247 -6.20 3.61 -2.03
C LEU A 247 -7.34 2.67 -2.38
N THR A 248 -8.36 3.20 -3.03
CA THR A 248 -9.58 2.45 -3.39
C THR A 248 -9.94 2.66 -4.84
N ASP A 249 -10.57 1.68 -5.45
CA ASP A 249 -10.98 1.70 -6.84
C ASP A 249 -12.49 1.73 -6.99
N VAL A 250 -12.98 2.32 -8.08
CA VAL A 250 -14.38 2.26 -8.48
C VAL A 250 -14.56 1.07 -9.42
N PRO A 251 -15.62 0.22 -9.25
CA PRO A 251 -15.82 -0.96 -10.05
C PRO A 251 -16.16 -0.63 -11.51
N THR A 252 -15.27 -0.97 -12.43
CA THR A 252 -15.41 -0.63 -13.85
C THR A 252 -16.28 -1.60 -14.64
N ASP A 253 -16.67 -2.73 -14.04
CA ASP A 253 -17.73 -3.61 -14.55
C ASP A 253 -19.13 -2.97 -14.43
N LYS A 254 -19.35 -2.17 -13.39
CA LYS A 254 -20.61 -1.48 -13.08
C LYS A 254 -20.62 -0.03 -13.51
N VAL A 255 -19.50 0.68 -13.38
CA VAL A 255 -19.36 2.12 -13.64
C VAL A 255 -18.47 2.33 -14.86
N LYS A 256 -19.09 2.36 -16.03
CA LYS A 256 -18.41 2.36 -17.34
C LYS A 256 -18.19 3.76 -17.94
N SER A 257 -18.81 4.79 -17.39
CA SER A 257 -18.73 6.18 -17.87
C SER A 257 -18.16 7.10 -16.80
N TYR A 258 -17.27 8.00 -17.17
CA TYR A 258 -16.69 9.00 -16.28
C TYR A 258 -17.77 9.84 -15.56
N SER A 259 -18.88 10.11 -16.23
CA SER A 259 -19.99 10.91 -15.67
C SER A 259 -20.74 10.20 -14.53
N ALA A 260 -20.72 8.86 -14.50
CA ALA A 260 -21.39 8.06 -13.47
C ALA A 260 -20.53 7.80 -12.23
N VAL A 261 -19.20 8.10 -12.31
CA VAL A 261 -18.25 7.78 -11.23
C VAL A 261 -18.56 8.56 -9.96
N SER A 262 -18.90 9.86 -10.09
CA SER A 262 -19.18 10.71 -8.93
C SER A 262 -20.45 10.30 -8.19
N GLU A 263 -21.49 9.91 -8.90
CA GLU A 263 -22.71 9.40 -8.31
C GLU A 263 -22.46 8.10 -7.53
N TRP A 264 -21.76 7.16 -8.16
CA TRP A 264 -21.41 5.90 -7.51
C TRP A 264 -20.54 6.12 -6.26
N LYS A 265 -19.52 6.99 -6.36
CA LYS A 265 -18.64 7.37 -5.24
C LYS A 265 -19.45 7.90 -4.04
N ASN A 266 -20.35 8.83 -4.29
CA ASN A 266 -21.15 9.48 -3.23
C ASN A 266 -22.17 8.50 -2.62
N LYS A 267 -22.85 7.71 -3.45
CA LYS A 267 -23.80 6.69 -3.02
C LYS A 267 -23.17 5.63 -2.11
N ASN A 268 -21.92 5.28 -2.36
CA ASN A 268 -21.21 4.24 -1.64
C ASN A 268 -20.25 4.79 -0.56
N SER A 269 -20.34 6.11 -0.24
CA SER A 269 -19.56 6.74 0.83
C SER A 269 -18.04 6.69 0.66
N TYR A 270 -17.54 6.79 -0.59
CA TYR A 270 -16.10 6.93 -0.89
C TYR A 270 -15.67 8.40 -0.76
N ASN A 271 -15.82 8.97 0.43
CA ASN A 271 -15.65 10.39 0.74
C ASN A 271 -14.71 10.65 1.92
N GLY A 272 -13.78 9.73 2.20
CA GLY A 272 -12.83 9.84 3.30
C GLY A 272 -11.77 10.92 3.05
N VAL A 273 -11.33 11.59 4.12
CA VAL A 273 -10.22 12.55 4.10
C VAL A 273 -8.87 11.86 3.86
N ASP A 274 -8.71 10.64 4.36
CA ASP A 274 -7.54 9.79 4.15
C ASP A 274 -7.76 8.75 3.03
N GLN A 275 -8.68 9.02 2.08
CA GLN A 275 -9.02 8.11 1.00
C GLN A 275 -8.71 8.72 -0.36
N LEU A 276 -8.02 7.97 -1.21
CA LEU A 276 -7.92 8.22 -2.65
C LEU A 276 -8.88 7.29 -3.37
N VAL A 277 -9.64 7.83 -4.30
CA VAL A 277 -10.61 7.09 -5.11
C VAL A 277 -10.14 7.10 -6.56
N CYS A 278 -9.87 5.93 -7.10
CA CYS A 278 -9.25 5.75 -8.41
C CYS A 278 -10.24 5.21 -9.45
N TRP A 279 -10.18 5.72 -10.68
CA TRP A 279 -10.93 5.24 -11.84
C TRP A 279 -10.28 5.76 -13.13
N PRO A 280 -10.26 5.01 -14.25
CA PRO A 280 -10.66 3.63 -14.45
C PRO A 280 -9.51 2.65 -14.11
N MET A 281 -9.44 1.47 -14.75
CA MET A 281 -8.28 0.59 -14.69
C MET A 281 -7.18 1.07 -15.63
N ALA A 282 -5.95 0.68 -15.33
CA ALA A 282 -4.76 0.96 -16.13
C ALA A 282 -4.39 -0.24 -16.99
N LYS A 283 -3.81 0.00 -18.18
CA LYS A 283 -3.39 -1.06 -19.09
C LYS A 283 -1.91 -0.90 -19.44
N LEU A 284 -1.15 -2.00 -19.41
CA LEU A 284 0.22 -2.07 -19.90
C LEU A 284 0.39 -3.37 -20.70
N GLY A 285 0.54 -3.24 -22.03
CA GLY A 285 0.49 -4.39 -22.92
C GLY A 285 -0.88 -5.09 -22.84
N ASP A 286 -0.87 -6.39 -22.56
CA ASP A 286 -2.09 -7.18 -22.37
C ASP A 286 -2.56 -7.22 -20.90
N SER A 287 -1.75 -6.71 -19.98
CA SER A 287 -2.06 -6.72 -18.55
C SER A 287 -2.92 -5.52 -18.15
N VAL A 288 -3.92 -5.79 -17.32
CA VAL A 288 -4.85 -4.80 -16.76
C VAL A 288 -4.63 -4.71 -15.25
N TYR A 289 -4.46 -3.49 -14.76
CA TYR A 289 -4.15 -3.18 -13.35
C TYR A 289 -5.26 -2.34 -12.74
N TYR A 290 -5.47 -2.46 -11.47
CA TYR A 290 -6.21 -1.45 -10.71
C TYR A 290 -5.43 -0.13 -10.70
N MET A 291 -6.13 0.99 -10.90
CA MET A 291 -5.47 2.31 -10.93
C MET A 291 -4.82 2.64 -9.58
N SER A 292 -5.36 2.14 -8.47
CA SER A 292 -4.77 2.27 -7.13
C SER A 292 -3.35 1.71 -7.05
N THR A 293 -3.05 0.63 -7.78
CA THR A 293 -1.72 0.02 -7.86
C THR A 293 -0.70 0.95 -8.53
N HIS A 294 -1.09 1.63 -9.62
CA HIS A 294 -0.25 2.62 -10.28
C HIS A 294 -0.17 3.93 -9.49
N ALA A 295 -1.25 4.32 -8.79
CA ALA A 295 -1.22 5.46 -7.87
C ALA A 295 -0.22 5.23 -6.74
N LEU A 296 -0.15 4.01 -6.19
CA LEU A 296 0.88 3.63 -5.22
C LEU A 296 2.30 3.82 -5.80
N GLY A 297 2.53 3.35 -7.03
CA GLY A 297 3.82 3.49 -7.71
C GLY A 297 4.24 4.96 -7.88
N ALA A 298 3.32 5.82 -8.34
CA ALA A 298 3.56 7.25 -8.49
C ALA A 298 3.83 7.95 -7.14
N ILE A 299 3.08 7.58 -6.09
CA ILE A 299 3.31 8.08 -4.73
C ILE A 299 4.70 7.69 -4.26
N ALA A 300 5.05 6.41 -4.34
CA ALA A 300 6.34 5.90 -3.87
C ALA A 300 7.53 6.52 -4.61
N GLN A 301 7.41 6.74 -5.92
CA GLN A 301 8.44 7.45 -6.70
C GLN A 301 8.57 8.92 -6.27
N THR A 302 7.46 9.60 -6.05
CA THR A 302 7.44 11.00 -5.62
C THR A 302 8.05 11.16 -4.24
N ASP A 303 7.66 10.32 -3.29
CA ASP A 303 8.20 10.35 -1.93
C ASP A 303 9.71 10.11 -1.91
N THR A 304 10.18 9.07 -2.63
CA THR A 304 11.61 8.77 -2.70
C THR A 304 12.44 9.90 -3.32
N ALA A 305 11.88 10.61 -4.31
CA ALA A 305 12.54 11.77 -4.90
C ALA A 305 12.65 12.96 -3.92
N ASN A 306 11.91 12.93 -2.82
CA ASN A 306 11.82 13.95 -1.78
C ASN A 306 12.30 13.44 -0.40
N ASP A 307 13.25 12.50 -0.34
CA ASP A 307 13.77 11.92 0.91
C ASP A 307 12.66 11.33 1.80
N ASP A 308 11.69 10.66 1.19
CA ASP A 308 10.50 10.06 1.82
C ASP A 308 9.59 11.06 2.57
N ILE A 309 9.65 12.35 2.20
CA ILE A 309 8.76 13.40 2.72
C ILE A 309 7.62 13.62 1.72
N PRO A 310 6.34 13.47 2.11
CA PRO A 310 5.20 13.43 1.19
C PRO A 310 4.61 14.81 0.84
N PHE A 311 5.44 15.86 0.73
CA PHE A 311 4.94 17.23 0.50
C PHE A 311 4.58 17.51 -0.96
N GLU A 312 5.12 16.74 -1.90
CA GLU A 312 4.83 16.89 -3.31
C GLU A 312 3.64 16.04 -3.75
N SER A 313 2.82 16.60 -4.65
CA SER A 313 1.66 15.89 -5.17
C SER A 313 2.06 14.74 -6.12
N PRO A 314 1.45 13.55 -6.02
CA PRO A 314 1.64 12.47 -6.99
C PRO A 314 0.94 12.74 -8.32
N SER A 315 0.08 13.75 -8.40
CA SER A 315 -0.56 14.18 -9.64
C SER A 315 0.46 14.73 -10.64
N ASN A 316 0.23 14.51 -11.93
CA ASN A 316 1.13 14.90 -13.02
C ASN A 316 2.49 14.16 -13.00
N LYS A 317 2.61 13.06 -12.27
CA LYS A 317 3.78 12.17 -12.31
C LYS A 317 3.58 11.07 -13.33
N SER A 318 4.65 10.65 -13.98
CA SER A 318 4.62 9.59 -14.99
C SER A 318 4.24 8.25 -14.35
N ILE A 319 3.39 7.50 -15.04
CA ILE A 319 3.02 6.13 -14.66
C ILE A 319 3.36 5.17 -15.80
N GLN A 320 3.60 3.92 -15.44
CA GLN A 320 4.03 2.87 -16.35
C GLN A 320 2.81 2.18 -16.99
N VAL A 321 2.13 2.92 -17.90
CA VAL A 321 0.95 2.43 -18.62
C VAL A 321 1.00 2.83 -20.08
N ASN A 322 0.28 2.11 -20.94
CA ASN A 322 0.09 2.47 -22.34
C ASN A 322 -1.39 2.70 -22.72
N GLY A 323 -2.30 2.56 -21.74
CA GLY A 323 -3.72 2.81 -21.91
C GLY A 323 -4.48 2.83 -20.58
N ILE A 324 -5.74 3.21 -20.64
CA ILE A 324 -6.71 3.04 -19.56
C ILE A 324 -7.95 2.32 -20.11
N CYS A 325 -8.55 1.45 -19.31
CA CYS A 325 -9.63 0.59 -19.77
C CYS A 325 -10.63 0.26 -18.64
N LEU A 326 -11.70 -0.39 -19.01
CA LEU A 326 -12.63 -1.05 -18.10
C LEU A 326 -12.15 -2.49 -17.82
N LYS A 327 -12.79 -3.18 -16.88
CA LYS A 327 -12.48 -4.57 -16.50
C LYS A 327 -12.55 -5.55 -17.68
N ASP A 328 -13.45 -5.31 -18.63
CA ASP A 328 -13.62 -6.11 -19.84
C ASP A 328 -12.60 -5.77 -20.96
N GLY A 329 -11.63 -4.90 -20.66
CA GLY A 329 -10.58 -4.48 -21.60
C GLY A 329 -11.00 -3.39 -22.59
N ILE A 330 -12.25 -2.92 -22.53
CA ILE A 330 -12.71 -1.82 -23.37
C ILE A 330 -11.92 -0.55 -23.02
N GLU A 331 -11.30 0.05 -24.03
CA GLU A 331 -10.51 1.26 -23.85
C GLU A 331 -11.36 2.43 -23.39
N VAL A 332 -10.84 3.19 -22.43
CA VAL A 332 -11.42 4.46 -21.99
C VAL A 332 -10.57 5.60 -22.54
N ILE A 333 -11.21 6.57 -23.14
CA ILE A 333 -10.54 7.77 -23.67
C ILE A 333 -10.97 8.96 -22.82
N LEU A 334 -10.00 9.62 -22.18
CA LEU A 334 -10.21 10.84 -21.40
C LEU A 334 -9.38 11.98 -21.98
N GLY A 335 -10.05 13.09 -22.28
CA GLY A 335 -9.41 14.36 -22.51
C GLY A 335 -9.28 15.19 -21.21
N PRO A 336 -8.70 16.40 -21.30
CA PRO A 336 -8.58 17.30 -20.16
C PRO A 336 -9.92 17.63 -19.48
N ASN A 337 -11.00 17.76 -20.26
CA ASN A 337 -12.32 18.12 -19.70
C ASN A 337 -12.91 17.02 -18.81
N GLU A 338 -12.86 15.77 -19.29
CA GLU A 338 -13.33 14.60 -18.55
C GLU A 338 -12.48 14.35 -17.31
N ALA A 339 -11.15 14.48 -17.44
CA ALA A 339 -10.23 14.35 -16.33
C ALA A 339 -10.44 15.47 -15.28
N ASN A 340 -10.67 16.71 -15.70
CA ASN A 340 -10.99 17.83 -14.81
C ASN A 340 -12.32 17.63 -14.08
N TYR A 341 -13.32 17.07 -14.77
CA TYR A 341 -14.59 16.70 -14.12
C TYR A 341 -14.36 15.67 -13.00
N LEU A 342 -13.62 14.60 -13.29
CA LEU A 342 -13.30 13.56 -12.28
C LEU A 342 -12.53 14.17 -11.09
N ASN A 343 -11.49 14.97 -11.37
CA ASN A 343 -10.70 15.62 -10.31
C ASN A 343 -11.53 16.60 -9.48
N GLY A 344 -12.48 17.29 -10.12
CA GLY A 344 -13.46 18.14 -9.44
C GLY A 344 -14.41 17.38 -8.52
N GLN A 345 -14.44 16.05 -8.62
CA GLN A 345 -15.21 15.15 -7.76
C GLN A 345 -14.33 14.33 -6.80
N GLY A 346 -13.04 14.69 -6.65
CA GLY A 346 -12.10 13.99 -5.77
C GLY A 346 -11.75 12.57 -6.26
N ILE A 347 -11.70 12.38 -7.58
CA ILE A 347 -11.37 11.11 -8.22
C ILE A 347 -10.02 11.26 -8.92
N VAL A 348 -9.14 10.33 -8.66
CA VAL A 348 -7.81 10.20 -9.32
C VAL A 348 -7.96 9.32 -10.55
N THR A 349 -7.41 9.80 -11.66
CA THR A 349 -7.43 9.11 -12.96
C THR A 349 -6.03 9.11 -13.59
N ALA A 350 -5.93 8.66 -14.83
CA ALA A 350 -4.74 8.84 -15.66
C ALA A 350 -5.09 9.65 -16.90
N LEU A 351 -4.16 10.49 -17.35
CA LEU A 351 -4.31 11.36 -18.51
C LEU A 351 -3.07 11.24 -19.39
N ASN A 352 -3.28 11.05 -20.69
CA ASN A 352 -2.26 11.14 -21.73
C ASN A 352 -2.54 12.37 -22.60
N PHE A 353 -1.96 13.50 -22.24
CA PHE A 353 -2.18 14.75 -22.98
C PHE A 353 -0.86 15.42 -23.35
N ILE A 354 -0.02 15.79 -22.37
CA ILE A 354 1.32 16.35 -22.60
C ILE A 354 2.34 15.53 -21.83
N GLY A 355 3.37 15.03 -22.52
CA GLY A 355 4.48 14.30 -21.91
C GLY A 355 4.16 12.86 -21.50
N GLY A 356 3.21 12.19 -22.18
CA GLY A 356 2.85 10.81 -21.97
C GLY A 356 1.84 10.59 -20.82
N TRP A 357 1.69 9.34 -20.41
CA TRP A 357 0.74 8.97 -19.37
C TRP A 357 1.16 9.47 -17.99
N LYS A 358 0.25 10.19 -17.34
CA LYS A 358 0.43 10.77 -16.01
C LYS A 358 -0.70 10.33 -15.08
N LEU A 359 -0.38 10.09 -13.82
CA LEU A 359 -1.42 10.08 -12.78
C LEU A 359 -2.03 11.49 -12.71
N TRP A 360 -3.35 11.60 -12.68
CA TRP A 360 -4.03 12.88 -12.76
C TRP A 360 -5.11 13.02 -11.71
N GLY A 361 -4.87 13.89 -10.73
CA GLY A 361 -5.75 14.16 -9.60
C GLY A 361 -4.96 14.36 -8.31
N ASN A 362 -5.20 15.49 -7.63
CA ASN A 362 -4.51 15.89 -6.40
C ASN A 362 -5.46 15.99 -5.19
N ARG A 363 -6.71 15.56 -5.34
CA ARG A 363 -7.74 15.65 -4.30
C ARG A 363 -7.99 14.29 -3.67
N THR A 364 -8.28 14.31 -2.36
CA THR A 364 -8.78 13.15 -1.62
C THR A 364 -10.27 12.91 -1.91
N GLY A 365 -10.78 11.76 -1.51
CA GLY A 365 -12.17 11.38 -1.71
C GLY A 365 -13.18 12.32 -1.04
N CYS A 366 -12.79 13.10 -0.02
CA CYS A 366 -13.70 14.02 0.65
C CYS A 366 -14.11 15.23 -0.22
N TYR A 367 -13.34 15.54 -1.26
CA TYR A 367 -13.67 16.64 -2.17
C TYR A 367 -14.81 16.25 -3.12
N PRO A 368 -15.76 17.15 -3.45
CA PRO A 368 -15.87 18.57 -3.07
C PRO A 368 -16.65 18.83 -1.77
N SER A 369 -17.14 17.81 -1.06
CA SER A 369 -17.97 18.01 0.15
C SER A 369 -17.19 18.66 1.29
N ASN A 370 -15.88 18.36 1.39
CA ASN A 370 -14.94 19.06 2.26
C ASN A 370 -13.88 19.73 1.40
N THR A 371 -13.74 21.05 1.53
CA THR A 371 -12.79 21.90 0.77
C THR A 371 -11.63 22.39 1.62
N ASP A 372 -11.56 22.03 2.91
CA ASP A 372 -10.42 22.35 3.76
C ASP A 372 -9.12 21.83 3.11
N ALA A 373 -8.15 22.71 2.90
CA ALA A 373 -6.90 22.39 2.24
C ALA A 373 -6.16 21.22 2.92
N LYS A 374 -6.25 21.15 4.26
CA LYS A 374 -5.65 20.09 5.07
C LYS A 374 -6.19 18.71 4.71
N ASP A 375 -7.48 18.60 4.40
CA ASP A 375 -8.17 17.34 4.15
C ASP A 375 -8.33 17.02 2.66
N ALA A 376 -8.51 18.07 1.86
CA ALA A 376 -8.88 17.94 0.45
C ALA A 376 -7.68 17.72 -0.50
N PHE A 377 -6.44 18.04 -0.09
CA PHE A 377 -5.25 17.77 -0.91
C PHE A 377 -4.48 16.55 -0.42
N ILE A 378 -4.16 15.64 -1.33
CA ILE A 378 -3.46 14.38 -1.04
C ILE A 378 -2.14 14.62 -0.33
N SER A 379 -1.27 15.49 -0.87
CA SER A 379 0.05 15.77 -0.29
C SER A 379 -0.05 16.43 1.08
N ILE A 380 -0.97 17.39 1.24
CA ILE A 380 -1.15 18.08 2.51
C ILE A 380 -1.65 17.09 3.59
N ARG A 381 -2.67 16.29 3.28
CA ARG A 381 -3.18 15.28 4.21
C ARG A 381 -2.09 14.29 4.64
N ARG A 382 -1.28 13.83 3.68
CA ARG A 382 -0.15 12.95 3.96
C ARG A 382 0.92 13.62 4.83
N MET A 383 1.22 14.90 4.61
CA MET A 383 2.15 15.67 5.45
C MET A 383 1.67 15.73 6.91
N PHE A 384 0.35 15.91 7.14
CA PHE A 384 -0.19 15.89 8.50
C PHE A 384 -0.05 14.52 9.16
N ASN A 385 -0.32 13.44 8.44
CA ASN A 385 -0.16 12.07 8.95
C ASN A 385 1.33 11.79 9.24
N TRP A 386 2.22 12.13 8.32
CA TRP A 386 3.66 11.93 8.47
C TRP A 386 4.26 12.74 9.64
N HIS A 387 3.84 14.01 9.80
CA HIS A 387 4.27 14.82 10.92
C HIS A 387 3.84 14.21 12.26
N ALA A 388 2.58 13.78 12.38
CA ALA A 388 2.06 13.14 13.57
C ALA A 388 2.85 11.86 13.92
N GLN A 389 3.11 11.00 12.93
CA GLN A 389 3.89 9.78 13.10
C GLN A 389 5.32 10.09 13.58
N THR A 390 5.98 11.06 12.93
CA THR A 390 7.34 11.48 13.30
C THR A 390 7.39 12.02 14.72
N PHE A 391 6.41 12.83 15.12
CA PHE A 391 6.31 13.37 16.48
C PHE A 391 6.14 12.24 17.51
N ILE A 392 5.20 11.33 17.28
CA ILE A 392 4.94 10.19 18.17
C ILE A 392 6.22 9.37 18.38
N LEU A 393 6.89 8.94 17.31
CA LEU A 393 8.09 8.11 17.41
C LEU A 393 9.27 8.85 18.03
N THR A 394 9.42 10.15 17.76
CA THR A 394 10.52 10.96 18.30
C THR A 394 10.41 11.15 19.81
N TYR A 395 9.18 11.36 20.29
CA TYR A 395 8.97 11.71 21.70
C TYR A 395 8.44 10.56 22.55
N TRP A 396 8.19 9.38 22.01
CA TRP A 396 7.74 8.19 22.76
C TRP A 396 8.59 7.91 23.99
N ALA A 397 9.91 8.00 23.86
CA ALA A 397 10.85 7.78 24.97
C ALA A 397 10.79 8.85 26.08
N LYS A 398 9.96 9.89 25.93
CA LYS A 398 9.74 10.93 26.95
C LYS A 398 8.52 10.66 27.82
N VAL A 399 7.69 9.69 27.48
CA VAL A 399 6.60 9.23 28.34
C VAL A 399 7.19 8.80 29.69
N ASP A 400 6.51 9.06 30.79
CA ASP A 400 6.92 8.81 32.18
C ASP A 400 8.17 9.60 32.65
N LYS A 401 8.69 10.55 31.87
CA LYS A 401 9.73 11.46 32.35
C LYS A 401 9.13 12.60 33.20
N PRO A 402 9.83 13.07 34.24
CA PRO A 402 9.32 14.17 35.06
C PRO A 402 9.03 15.43 34.24
N ILE A 403 7.83 15.97 34.38
CA ILE A 403 7.44 17.23 33.75
C ILE A 403 8.22 18.35 34.43
N ASN A 404 9.06 19.02 33.69
CA ASN A 404 9.79 20.19 34.12
C ASN A 404 10.06 21.11 32.91
N LYS A 405 10.46 22.37 33.23
CA LYS A 405 10.74 23.36 32.18
C LYS A 405 11.77 22.89 31.15
N ARG A 406 12.76 22.09 31.58
CA ARG A 406 13.79 21.55 30.67
C ARG A 406 13.20 20.57 29.65
N LEU A 407 12.32 19.67 30.08
CA LEU A 407 11.65 18.72 29.17
C LEU A 407 10.84 19.48 28.12
N ILE A 408 10.00 20.43 28.56
CA ILE A 408 9.15 21.24 27.68
C ILE A 408 10.02 22.01 26.68
N GLN A 409 11.05 22.70 27.14
CA GLN A 409 11.93 23.48 26.27
C GLN A 409 12.67 22.58 25.27
N THR A 410 13.15 21.41 25.71
CA THR A 410 13.82 20.44 24.82
C THR A 410 12.93 19.97 23.67
N VAL A 411 11.64 19.70 23.94
CA VAL A 411 10.69 19.30 22.88
C VAL A 411 10.46 20.46 21.91
N ILE A 412 10.21 21.68 22.42
CA ILE A 412 9.98 22.87 21.61
C ILE A 412 11.18 23.16 20.71
N ASP A 413 12.38 23.19 21.27
CA ASP A 413 13.60 23.51 20.52
C ASP A 413 13.91 22.48 19.46
N SER A 414 13.86 21.18 19.82
CA SER A 414 14.14 20.09 18.90
C SER A 414 13.15 20.08 17.73
N GLU A 415 11.86 20.27 18.02
CA GLU A 415 10.83 20.24 16.99
C GLU A 415 10.89 21.48 16.09
N ASN A 416 11.14 22.67 16.65
CA ASN A 416 11.32 23.89 15.85
C ASN A 416 12.55 23.79 14.94
N ILE A 417 13.65 23.18 15.39
CA ILE A 417 14.83 22.95 14.53
C ILE A 417 14.46 22.01 13.37
N ARG A 418 13.76 20.91 13.66
CA ARG A 418 13.28 19.95 12.61
C ARG A 418 12.39 20.65 11.59
N LEU A 419 11.38 21.38 12.07
CA LEU A 419 10.42 22.09 11.22
C LEU A 419 11.08 23.18 10.38
N ASN A 420 12.02 23.95 10.94
CA ASN A 420 12.80 24.93 10.20
C ASN A 420 13.66 24.27 9.10
N GLY A 421 14.17 23.07 9.34
CA GLY A 421 14.84 22.27 8.32
C GLY A 421 13.91 21.91 7.15
N LEU A 422 12.64 21.60 7.43
CA LEU A 422 11.63 21.33 6.39
C LEU A 422 11.25 22.62 5.60
N VAL A 423 11.20 23.78 6.30
CA VAL A 423 11.00 25.08 5.64
C VAL A 423 12.16 25.40 4.71
N ALA A 424 13.40 25.20 5.14
CA ALA A 424 14.58 25.42 4.32
C ALA A 424 14.64 24.54 3.06
N ARG A 425 14.04 23.34 3.12
CA ARG A 425 13.89 22.41 1.98
C ARG A 425 12.70 22.75 1.06
N GLY A 426 11.84 23.70 1.46
CA GLY A 426 10.61 24.02 0.72
C GLY A 426 9.47 23.03 0.96
N ALA A 427 9.62 22.06 1.86
CA ALA A 427 8.57 21.11 2.23
C ALA A 427 7.47 21.75 3.09
N LEU A 428 7.77 22.88 3.73
CA LEU A 428 6.84 23.73 4.47
C LEU A 428 7.03 25.19 4.09
N LEU A 429 5.94 25.96 4.07
CA LEU A 429 5.98 27.42 3.92
C LEU A 429 6.35 28.12 5.24
N GLY A 430 6.02 27.50 6.35
CA GLY A 430 6.32 27.97 7.69
C GLY A 430 5.84 26.97 8.73
N ALA A 431 6.51 26.98 9.91
CA ALA A 431 6.09 26.15 11.02
C ALA A 431 6.64 26.67 12.35
N ARG A 432 5.95 26.34 13.43
CA ARG A 432 6.40 26.57 14.82
C ARG A 432 5.67 25.65 15.78
N VAL A 433 6.33 25.38 16.91
CA VAL A 433 5.74 24.65 18.04
C VAL A 433 5.74 25.57 19.26
N GLU A 434 4.63 25.56 19.96
CA GLU A 434 4.40 26.36 21.16
C GLU A 434 3.88 25.47 22.29
N PHE A 435 4.21 25.84 23.52
CA PHE A 435 3.58 25.33 24.74
C PHE A 435 2.66 26.43 25.27
N ARG A 436 1.37 26.25 25.15
CA ARG A 436 0.35 27.27 25.42
C ARG A 436 -0.30 27.04 26.76
N ASP A 437 -0.43 28.09 27.57
CA ASP A 437 -0.99 28.03 28.92
C ASP A 437 -2.50 27.64 28.88
N ASP A 438 -3.22 28.09 27.87
CA ASP A 438 -4.66 27.80 27.69
C ASP A 438 -4.94 26.33 27.34
N GLU A 439 -3.97 25.63 26.77
CA GLU A 439 -4.04 24.19 26.45
C GLU A 439 -3.42 23.30 27.53
N ASN A 440 -2.74 23.89 28.52
CA ASN A 440 -2.05 23.20 29.60
C ASN A 440 -2.52 23.69 31.01
N PRO A 441 -3.81 23.55 31.33
CA PRO A 441 -4.31 23.95 32.64
C PRO A 441 -3.64 23.15 33.75
N MET A 442 -3.52 23.74 34.95
CA MET A 442 -2.87 23.13 36.11
C MET A 442 -3.40 21.72 36.43
N THR A 443 -4.70 21.46 36.21
CA THR A 443 -5.30 20.15 36.42
C THR A 443 -4.71 19.08 35.53
N ASN A 444 -4.46 19.38 34.23
CA ASN A 444 -3.84 18.46 33.30
C ASN A 444 -2.36 18.23 33.66
N LEU A 445 -1.63 19.29 34.01
CA LEU A 445 -0.22 19.17 34.41
C LEU A 445 -0.06 18.33 35.70
N LEU A 446 -0.99 18.43 36.65
CA LEU A 446 -1.00 17.61 37.86
C LEU A 446 -1.31 16.12 37.58
N ASP A 447 -2.07 15.85 36.50
CA ASP A 447 -2.37 14.49 36.04
C ASP A 447 -1.33 13.96 35.02
N GLY A 448 -0.24 14.69 34.82
CA GLY A 448 0.85 14.25 33.93
C GLY A 448 0.60 14.52 32.45
N ILE A 449 -0.42 15.31 32.08
CA ILE A 449 -0.79 15.61 30.71
C ILE A 449 -0.14 16.91 30.25
N ILE A 450 0.63 16.87 29.16
CA ILE A 450 1.23 18.04 28.50
C ILE A 450 0.81 18.07 27.02
N CYS A 451 0.43 19.25 26.54
CA CYS A 451 0.03 19.51 25.18
C CYS A 451 1.00 20.46 24.49
N PHE A 452 1.49 20.10 23.31
CA PHE A 452 2.26 20.97 22.42
C PHE A 452 1.42 21.35 21.22
N HIS A 453 1.36 22.63 20.89
CA HIS A 453 0.63 23.11 19.73
C HIS A 453 1.58 23.35 18.57
N THR A 454 1.39 22.63 17.47
CA THR A 454 2.19 22.77 16.27
C THR A 454 1.39 23.46 15.17
N TYR A 455 1.91 24.60 14.70
CA TYR A 455 1.45 25.27 13.49
C TYR A 455 2.39 24.91 12.35
N PHE A 456 1.88 24.41 11.23
CA PHE A 456 2.69 24.19 10.05
C PHE A 456 1.84 24.22 8.79
N THR A 457 2.44 24.70 7.70
CA THR A 457 1.74 24.90 6.43
C THR A 457 2.54 24.25 5.30
N PRO A 458 2.16 23.03 4.86
CA PRO A 458 2.68 22.45 3.62
C PRO A 458 2.27 23.29 2.41
N PRO A 459 3.08 23.40 1.35
CA PRO A 459 2.70 24.09 0.13
C PRO A 459 1.53 23.38 -0.56
N THR A 460 0.54 24.16 -1.00
CA THR A 460 -0.54 23.61 -1.83
C THR A 460 -0.02 23.35 -3.24
N PRO A 461 -0.40 22.22 -3.88
CA PRO A 461 -0.04 21.99 -5.26
C PRO A 461 -0.69 23.03 -6.18
N ALA A 462 0.07 23.55 -7.14
CA ALA A 462 -0.44 24.47 -8.14
C ALA A 462 -1.43 23.73 -9.05
N ARG A 463 -2.72 23.86 -8.77
CA ARG A 463 -3.82 23.21 -9.49
C ARG A 463 -4.09 23.85 -10.84
N GLU A 464 -3.89 25.14 -10.94
CA GLU A 464 -4.20 25.95 -12.12
C GLU A 464 -3.15 27.05 -12.25
N ILE A 465 -2.61 27.19 -13.47
CA ILE A 465 -1.67 28.25 -13.83
C ILE A 465 -2.26 28.95 -15.05
N GLU A 466 -2.69 30.20 -14.88
CA GLU A 466 -3.26 31.02 -15.93
C GLU A 466 -2.22 32.06 -16.40
N ASN A 467 -2.02 32.19 -17.68
CA ASN A 467 -1.27 33.29 -18.30
C ASN A 467 -2.26 34.19 -19.09
N ARG A 468 -2.45 35.40 -18.63
CA ARG A 468 -3.24 36.41 -19.34
C ARG A 468 -2.35 37.17 -20.31
N ILE A 469 -2.65 37.02 -21.56
CA ILE A 469 -1.88 37.66 -22.65
C ILE A 469 -2.66 38.88 -23.14
N GLU A 470 -2.02 40.04 -23.10
CA GLU A 470 -2.58 41.31 -23.60
C GLU A 470 -1.68 41.83 -24.71
N TYR A 471 -2.31 42.31 -25.78
CA TYR A 471 -1.61 43.02 -26.83
C TYR A 471 -1.34 44.45 -26.37
N ASP A 472 -0.06 44.81 -26.20
CA ASP A 472 0.35 46.15 -25.77
C ASP A 472 0.74 47.01 -26.99
N PRO A 473 -0.14 47.96 -27.42
CA PRO A 473 0.12 48.82 -28.55
C PRO A 473 1.26 49.82 -28.30
N ALA A 474 1.68 50.03 -27.03
CA ALA A 474 2.77 50.95 -26.69
C ALA A 474 4.10 50.54 -27.36
N TYR A 475 4.30 49.24 -27.60
CA TYR A 475 5.50 48.75 -28.31
C TYR A 475 5.60 49.24 -29.76
N PHE A 476 4.54 49.76 -30.39
CA PHE A 476 4.67 50.43 -31.70
C PHE A 476 5.57 51.67 -31.67
N ALA A 477 5.73 52.30 -30.51
CA ALA A 477 6.66 53.44 -30.35
C ALA A 477 8.12 53.04 -30.70
N THR A 478 8.49 51.76 -30.56
CA THR A 478 9.84 51.26 -30.93
C THR A 478 10.12 51.27 -32.42
N LEU A 479 9.08 51.48 -33.27
CA LEU A 479 9.27 51.65 -34.73
C LEU A 479 9.81 53.04 -35.11
N PHE A 480 9.76 53.98 -34.17
CA PHE A 480 10.11 55.40 -34.44
C PHE A 480 11.35 55.87 -33.65
N GLY A 481 11.98 54.99 -32.87
CA GLY A 481 13.10 55.34 -31.99
C GLY A 481 14.42 54.68 -32.33
#